data_57997667a2af8016fe49a65eaff96af1
#
_entry.id   57997667a2af8016fe49a65eaff96af1
#
_cell.length_a   1.000
_cell.length_b   1.000
_cell.length_c   1.000
_cell.angle_alpha   90.00
_cell.angle_beta   90.00
_cell.angle_gamma   90.00
#
_symmetry.space_group_name_H-M   'P 1'
#
loop_
_entity.id
_entity.type
_entity.pdbx_description
1 polymer ?
#
loop_
_entity_poly.entity_id
_entity_poly.type
_entity_poly.pdbx_seq_one_letter_code
_entity_poly.pdbx_strand_id
1 'polypeptide(L)'
;MKHLEIELKTLLKREDYLNLKELFSDVKPVTQKNYYIDSPDFILGKHKIAMRIRTFEDSAELTIKIPQTVGNMEYNQTLSFEDANISLDQAVIPAGLVLEELRNRGIQITNWLVLGCLTTIRYEKETDIGLMALDESHYFDVTDFELELEVTNQEKGTADFLAFLEKYDIEYQKAASKLVRFIEKRKKD
;
A
#
# COMPACT_ATOMS: atom_id res chain seq x y z
N MET A 1 -8.89 11.79 -5.74
CA MET A 1 -9.38 10.79 -6.72
C MET A 1 -10.02 9.64 -5.96
N LYS A 2 -11.00 8.94 -6.56
CA LYS A 2 -11.63 7.75 -5.97
C LYS A 2 -11.61 6.63 -7.01
N HIS A 3 -11.13 5.43 -6.66
CA HIS A 3 -11.15 4.27 -7.55
C HIS A 3 -11.27 2.95 -6.77
N LEU A 4 -11.74 1.90 -7.44
CA LEU A 4 -11.79 0.55 -6.90
C LEU A 4 -10.49 -0.16 -7.29
N GLU A 5 -9.68 -0.52 -6.32
CA GLU A 5 -8.47 -1.29 -6.49
C GLU A 5 -8.77 -2.78 -6.24
N ILE A 6 -8.49 -3.60 -7.22
CA ILE A 6 -8.52 -5.07 -7.10
C ILE A 6 -7.08 -5.56 -7.25
N GLU A 7 -6.47 -5.92 -6.15
CA GLU A 7 -5.06 -6.28 -6.08
C GLU A 7 -4.88 -7.73 -5.65
N LEU A 8 -4.07 -8.45 -6.39
CA LEU A 8 -3.56 -9.77 -6.07
C LEU A 8 -2.10 -9.64 -5.67
N LYS A 9 -1.64 -10.44 -4.68
CA LYS A 9 -0.27 -10.33 -4.21
C LYS A 9 0.27 -11.63 -3.66
N THR A 10 1.57 -11.78 -3.73
CA THR A 10 2.32 -12.86 -3.11
C THR A 10 3.62 -12.34 -2.50
N LEU A 11 3.99 -12.87 -1.33
CA LEU A 11 5.35 -12.67 -0.82
C LEU A 11 6.33 -13.46 -1.67
N LEU A 12 7.53 -12.91 -1.83
CA LEU A 12 8.61 -13.52 -2.58
C LEU A 12 9.79 -13.84 -1.66
N LYS A 13 10.49 -14.93 -1.98
CA LYS A 13 11.87 -15.12 -1.50
C LYS A 13 12.76 -14.07 -2.20
N ARG A 14 13.89 -13.74 -1.55
CA ARG A 14 14.84 -12.78 -2.15
C ARG A 14 15.34 -13.22 -3.52
N GLU A 15 15.53 -14.53 -3.73
CA GLU A 15 15.96 -15.09 -5.01
C GLU A 15 14.93 -14.86 -6.11
N ASP A 16 13.64 -15.14 -5.84
CA ASP A 16 12.54 -14.91 -6.78
C ASP A 16 12.41 -13.44 -7.14
N TYR A 17 12.53 -12.54 -6.13
CA TYR A 17 12.55 -11.09 -6.36
C TYR A 17 13.69 -10.68 -7.31
N LEU A 18 14.91 -11.19 -7.11
CA LEU A 18 16.05 -10.85 -7.97
C LEU A 18 15.86 -11.36 -9.40
N ASN A 19 15.29 -12.56 -9.57
CA ASN A 19 15.00 -13.13 -10.88
C ASN A 19 13.90 -12.32 -11.59
N LEU A 20 12.83 -11.97 -10.87
CA LEU A 20 11.74 -11.14 -11.46
C LEU A 20 12.21 -9.74 -11.81
N LYS A 21 13.17 -9.18 -11.09
CA LYS A 21 13.70 -7.83 -11.35
C LYS A 21 14.24 -7.65 -12.77
N GLU A 22 14.69 -8.73 -13.40
CA GLU A 22 15.12 -8.71 -14.81
C GLU A 22 13.99 -8.31 -15.76
N LEU A 23 12.74 -8.70 -15.43
CA LEU A 23 11.54 -8.35 -16.22
C LEU A 23 11.21 -6.84 -16.14
N PHE A 24 11.75 -6.15 -15.15
CA PHE A 24 11.57 -4.71 -14.91
C PHE A 24 12.82 -3.90 -15.27
N SER A 25 13.75 -4.47 -16.03
CA SER A 25 15.03 -3.81 -16.40
C SER A 25 14.85 -2.51 -17.21
N ASP A 26 13.71 -2.35 -17.87
CA ASP A 26 13.31 -1.15 -18.61
C ASP A 26 12.59 -0.09 -17.75
N VAL A 27 12.36 -0.36 -16.47
CA VAL A 27 11.64 0.50 -15.54
C VAL A 27 12.57 1.07 -14.48
N LYS A 28 12.46 2.37 -14.22
CA LYS A 28 13.14 2.99 -13.08
C LYS A 28 12.34 2.78 -11.81
N PRO A 29 12.98 2.34 -10.72
CA PRO A 29 12.29 2.20 -9.46
C PRO A 29 11.91 3.57 -8.86
N VAL A 30 10.79 3.59 -8.16
CA VAL A 30 10.33 4.72 -7.36
C VAL A 30 10.46 4.39 -5.89
N THR A 31 11.14 5.25 -5.12
CA THR A 31 11.18 5.12 -3.67
C THR A 31 9.97 5.83 -3.07
N GLN A 32 9.20 5.10 -2.26
CA GLN A 32 8.00 5.57 -1.60
C GLN A 32 8.16 5.41 -0.09
N LYS A 33 7.90 6.48 0.68
CA LYS A 33 7.80 6.39 2.14
C LYS A 33 6.34 6.43 2.54
N ASN A 34 5.86 5.36 3.16
CA ASN A 34 4.48 5.19 3.58
C ASN A 34 4.39 5.39 5.11
N TYR A 35 3.85 6.52 5.53
CA TYR A 35 3.60 6.83 6.93
C TYR A 35 2.18 6.40 7.27
N TYR A 36 2.05 5.36 8.07
CA TYR A 36 0.75 4.85 8.48
C TYR A 36 0.19 5.66 9.63
N ILE A 37 -1.11 5.92 9.57
CA ILE A 37 -1.81 6.83 10.51
C ILE A 37 -3.08 6.16 11.01
N ASP A 38 -3.34 6.31 12.30
CA ASP A 38 -4.59 5.91 12.96
C ASP A 38 -4.83 6.85 14.16
N SER A 39 -5.83 6.57 14.97
CA SER A 39 -5.98 7.14 16.30
C SER A 39 -5.25 6.31 17.35
N PRO A 40 -4.97 6.86 18.54
CA PRO A 40 -4.33 6.10 19.64
C PRO A 40 -5.08 4.81 20.03
N ASP A 41 -6.38 4.79 19.86
CA ASP A 41 -7.25 3.65 20.14
C ASP A 41 -7.60 2.81 18.90
N PHE A 42 -6.89 3.04 17.78
CA PHE A 42 -7.01 2.30 16.52
C PHE A 42 -8.43 2.27 15.94
N ILE A 43 -9.10 3.43 15.88
CA ILE A 43 -10.46 3.55 15.32
C ILE A 43 -10.49 3.09 13.86
N LEU A 44 -9.54 3.52 13.03
CA LEU A 44 -9.49 3.10 11.62
C LEU A 44 -9.29 1.59 11.50
N GLY A 45 -8.36 1.03 12.28
CA GLY A 45 -8.10 -0.41 12.30
C GLY A 45 -9.33 -1.23 12.71
N LYS A 46 -10.13 -0.77 13.70
CA LYS A 46 -11.40 -1.39 14.10
C LYS A 46 -12.42 -1.42 12.95
N HIS A 47 -12.39 -0.41 12.08
CA HIS A 47 -13.22 -0.34 10.87
C HIS A 47 -12.56 -0.99 9.63
N LYS A 48 -11.40 -1.64 9.79
CA LYS A 48 -10.61 -2.22 8.70
C LYS A 48 -10.18 -1.20 7.64
N ILE A 49 -10.12 0.06 7.99
CA ILE A 49 -9.66 1.15 7.12
C ILE A 49 -8.16 1.30 7.31
N ALA A 50 -7.42 1.38 6.21
CA ALA A 50 -6.01 1.75 6.21
C ALA A 50 -5.88 3.21 5.79
N MET A 51 -5.09 4.00 6.53
CA MET A 51 -4.74 5.37 6.17
C MET A 51 -3.23 5.53 6.12
N ARG A 52 -2.74 6.23 5.11
CA ARG A 52 -1.33 6.60 4.99
C ARG A 52 -1.15 7.97 4.35
N ILE A 53 -0.07 8.64 4.72
CA ILE A 53 0.56 9.65 3.88
C ILE A 53 1.73 8.95 3.19
N ARG A 54 1.77 9.07 1.85
CA ARG A 54 2.87 8.56 1.04
C ARG A 54 3.62 9.75 0.47
N THR A 55 4.94 9.76 0.67
CA THR A 55 5.82 10.75 0.05
C THR A 55 6.68 10.09 -1.00
N PHE A 56 6.89 10.84 -2.08
CA PHE A 56 7.81 10.55 -3.16
C PHE A 56 8.97 11.56 -3.09
N GLU A 57 9.77 11.68 -4.14
CA GLU A 57 10.90 12.61 -4.17
C GLU A 57 10.44 14.08 -4.04
N ASP A 58 9.37 14.46 -4.77
CA ASP A 58 8.88 15.83 -4.90
C ASP A 58 7.36 15.98 -4.73
N SER A 59 6.67 14.94 -4.33
CA SER A 59 5.22 14.91 -4.20
C SER A 59 4.76 14.07 -3.02
N ALA A 60 3.50 14.25 -2.62
CA ALA A 60 2.89 13.46 -1.56
C ALA A 60 1.40 13.24 -1.80
N GLU A 61 0.87 12.20 -1.19
CA GLU A 61 -0.57 11.89 -1.20
C GLU A 61 -1.04 11.36 0.15
N LEU A 62 -2.25 11.71 0.52
CA LEU A 62 -3.00 11.11 1.61
C LEU A 62 -4.00 10.12 1.02
N THR A 63 -3.93 8.87 1.47
CA THR A 63 -4.78 7.79 0.98
C THR A 63 -5.52 7.12 2.12
N ILE A 64 -6.82 6.80 1.91
CA ILE A 64 -7.51 5.77 2.69
C ILE A 64 -7.95 4.63 1.78
N LYS A 65 -7.78 3.39 2.27
CA LYS A 65 -8.30 2.17 1.66
C LYS A 65 -9.42 1.62 2.51
N ILE A 66 -10.59 1.46 1.91
CA ILE A 66 -11.81 0.97 2.58
C ILE A 66 -12.23 -0.33 1.93
N PRO A 67 -12.25 -1.46 2.66
CA PRO A 67 -12.62 -2.76 2.10
C PRO A 67 -13.98 -2.75 1.44
N GLN A 68 -14.10 -3.44 0.31
CA GLN A 68 -15.34 -3.72 -0.40
C GLN A 68 -15.58 -5.24 -0.43
N THR A 69 -16.67 -5.67 -1.03
CA THR A 69 -16.92 -7.09 -1.29
C THR A 69 -15.81 -7.69 -2.13
N VAL A 70 -15.31 -6.91 -3.10
CA VAL A 70 -14.15 -7.22 -3.93
C VAL A 70 -13.23 -6.03 -3.90
N GLY A 71 -11.95 -6.22 -3.53
CA GLY A 71 -10.95 -5.17 -3.49
C GLY A 71 -11.16 -4.13 -2.41
N ASN A 72 -10.58 -2.97 -2.60
CA ASN A 72 -10.66 -1.81 -1.72
C ASN A 72 -11.09 -0.57 -2.51
N MET A 73 -11.96 0.24 -1.91
CA MET A 73 -12.19 1.58 -2.43
C MET A 73 -11.10 2.50 -1.90
N GLU A 74 -10.29 3.04 -2.79
CA GLU A 74 -9.28 4.02 -2.46
C GLU A 74 -9.79 5.44 -2.67
N TYR A 75 -9.46 6.30 -1.71
CA TYR A 75 -9.65 7.75 -1.80
C TYR A 75 -8.27 8.41 -1.65
N ASN A 76 -7.79 9.00 -2.74
CA ASN A 76 -6.47 9.62 -2.83
C ASN A 76 -6.61 11.14 -2.91
N GLN A 77 -5.94 11.85 -2.01
CA GLN A 77 -5.87 13.30 -1.93
C GLN A 77 -4.42 13.72 -2.11
N THR A 78 -4.14 14.44 -3.19
CA THR A 78 -2.81 15.03 -3.42
C THR A 78 -2.50 16.05 -2.32
N LEU A 79 -1.28 16.01 -1.81
CA LEU A 79 -0.73 16.97 -0.86
C LEU A 79 0.50 17.65 -1.47
N SER A 80 0.74 18.91 -1.08
CA SER A 80 2.06 19.47 -1.22
C SER A 80 3.03 18.74 -0.29
N PHE A 81 4.32 18.78 -0.60
CA PHE A 81 5.33 18.19 0.29
C PHE A 81 5.37 18.89 1.65
N GLU A 82 5.10 20.21 1.68
CA GLU A 82 4.98 21.00 2.89
C GLU A 82 3.80 20.57 3.75
N ASP A 83 2.61 20.42 3.16
CA ASP A 83 1.40 19.96 3.88
C ASP A 83 1.59 18.53 4.43
N ALA A 84 2.26 17.66 3.68
CA ALA A 84 2.57 16.32 4.15
C ALA A 84 3.50 16.34 5.37
N ASN A 85 4.55 17.16 5.35
CA ASN A 85 5.46 17.31 6.48
C ASN A 85 4.74 17.88 7.71
N ILE A 86 3.95 18.94 7.54
CA ILE A 86 3.14 19.52 8.64
C ILE A 86 2.21 18.45 9.22
N SER A 87 1.55 17.68 8.36
CA SER A 87 0.63 16.62 8.79
C SER A 87 1.34 15.54 9.60
N LEU A 88 2.53 15.15 9.20
CA LEU A 88 3.33 14.13 9.89
C LEU A 88 3.90 14.63 11.22
N ASP A 89 4.43 15.86 11.24
CA ASP A 89 5.09 16.44 12.42
C ASP A 89 4.08 16.78 13.53
N GLN A 90 2.90 17.27 13.15
CA GLN A 90 1.87 17.72 14.08
C GLN A 90 0.78 16.67 14.31
N ALA A 91 0.84 15.53 13.62
CA ALA A 91 -0.19 14.50 13.63
C ALA A 91 -1.59 15.09 13.34
N VAL A 92 -1.70 15.89 12.28
CA VAL A 92 -2.97 16.48 11.82
C VAL A 92 -3.29 16.02 10.40
N ILE A 93 -4.56 15.80 10.11
CA ILE A 93 -4.99 15.39 8.77
C ILE A 93 -5.60 16.61 8.07
N PRO A 94 -5.11 16.98 6.88
CA PRO A 94 -5.60 18.12 6.15
C PRO A 94 -7.05 17.94 5.73
N ALA A 95 -7.82 19.02 5.70
CA ALA A 95 -9.19 19.02 5.19
C ALA A 95 -9.22 18.54 3.72
N GLY A 96 -10.30 17.86 3.34
CA GLY A 96 -10.54 17.42 1.97
C GLY A 96 -11.18 16.03 1.89
N LEU A 97 -11.02 15.39 0.74
CA LEU A 97 -11.72 14.17 0.34
C LEU A 97 -11.66 13.05 1.40
N VAL A 98 -10.48 12.86 2.02
CA VAL A 98 -10.28 11.78 2.99
C VAL A 98 -11.07 12.03 4.28
N LEU A 99 -10.98 13.23 4.86
CA LEU A 99 -11.75 13.55 6.07
C LEU A 99 -13.25 13.61 5.80
N GLU A 100 -13.67 14.05 4.62
CA GLU A 100 -15.08 14.07 4.22
C GLU A 100 -15.63 12.64 4.16
N GLU A 101 -14.89 11.71 3.55
CA GLU A 101 -15.31 10.31 3.46
C GLU A 101 -15.40 9.64 4.84
N LEU A 102 -14.47 9.90 5.75
CA LEU A 102 -14.54 9.40 7.12
C LEU A 102 -15.78 9.95 7.87
N ARG A 103 -16.06 11.25 7.72
CA ARG A 103 -17.26 11.87 8.32
C ARG A 103 -18.55 11.29 7.76
N ASN A 104 -18.62 11.06 6.44
CA ASN A 104 -19.79 10.45 5.78
C ASN A 104 -20.08 9.04 6.31
N ARG A 105 -19.05 8.35 6.84
CA ARG A 105 -19.17 7.04 7.50
C ARG A 105 -19.39 7.12 9.01
N GLY A 106 -19.57 8.33 9.54
CA GLY A 106 -19.74 8.53 10.99
C GLY A 106 -18.46 8.35 11.80
N ILE A 107 -17.29 8.30 11.15
CA ILE A 107 -15.99 8.15 11.81
C ILE A 107 -15.45 9.54 12.14
N GLN A 108 -15.34 9.84 13.44
CA GLN A 108 -14.79 11.09 13.94
C GLN A 108 -13.56 10.80 14.78
N ILE A 109 -12.42 11.33 14.37
CA ILE A 109 -11.14 11.20 15.05
C ILE A 109 -10.64 12.60 15.34
N THR A 110 -10.39 12.89 16.61
CA THR A 110 -9.87 14.18 17.08
C THR A 110 -8.36 14.17 17.28
N ASN A 111 -7.82 13.01 17.64
CA ASN A 111 -6.40 12.83 17.89
C ASN A 111 -5.84 11.80 16.90
N TRP A 112 -4.87 12.22 16.13
CA TRP A 112 -4.19 11.35 15.17
C TRP A 112 -2.85 10.86 15.71
N LEU A 113 -2.42 9.71 15.28
CA LEU A 113 -1.15 9.10 15.64
C LEU A 113 -0.46 8.61 14.38
N VAL A 114 0.75 9.08 14.12
CA VAL A 114 1.63 8.49 13.12
C VAL A 114 2.24 7.22 13.70
N LEU A 115 1.87 6.08 13.15
CA LEU A 115 2.29 4.77 13.64
C LEU A 115 3.76 4.48 13.33
N GLY A 116 4.28 5.07 12.27
CA GLY A 116 5.64 4.94 11.79
C GLY A 116 5.72 4.91 10.26
N CYS A 117 6.90 4.62 9.74
CA CYS A 117 7.22 4.67 8.31
C CYS A 117 7.65 3.29 7.80
N LEU A 118 7.13 2.93 6.62
CA LEU A 118 7.59 1.81 5.80
C LEU A 118 8.08 2.37 4.48
N THR A 119 9.33 2.09 4.10
CA THR A 119 9.90 2.49 2.81
C THR A 119 9.76 1.35 1.82
N THR A 120 9.27 1.65 0.61
CA THR A 120 9.17 0.68 -0.49
C THR A 120 9.97 1.19 -1.69
N ILE A 121 10.80 0.35 -2.26
CA ILE A 121 11.40 0.52 -3.58
C ILE A 121 10.52 -0.27 -4.54
N ARG A 122 9.79 0.44 -5.41
CA ARG A 122 8.78 -0.14 -6.31
C ARG A 122 9.22 -0.04 -7.76
N TYR A 123 9.20 -1.15 -8.45
CA TYR A 123 9.20 -1.23 -9.90
C TYR A 123 7.76 -1.50 -10.35
N GLU A 124 7.23 -0.67 -11.25
CA GLU A 124 5.83 -0.78 -11.68
C GLU A 124 5.74 -0.77 -13.20
N LYS A 125 5.00 -1.69 -13.77
CA LYS A 125 4.93 -1.90 -15.22
C LYS A 125 3.55 -2.39 -15.64
N GLU A 126 2.99 -1.74 -16.67
CA GLU A 126 1.82 -2.26 -17.37
C GLU A 126 2.17 -3.54 -18.12
N THR A 127 1.30 -4.53 -17.99
CA THR A 127 1.43 -5.83 -18.64
C THR A 127 0.10 -6.26 -19.28
N ASP A 128 0.12 -7.31 -20.10
CA ASP A 128 -1.10 -7.86 -20.73
C ASP A 128 -2.12 -8.39 -19.70
N ILE A 129 -1.69 -8.66 -18.46
CA ILE A 129 -2.56 -9.20 -17.39
C ILE A 129 -2.98 -8.16 -16.34
N GLY A 130 -2.42 -6.95 -16.37
CA GLY A 130 -2.72 -5.86 -15.46
C GLY A 130 -1.48 -5.04 -15.10
N LEU A 131 -1.63 -4.12 -14.16
CA LEU A 131 -0.53 -3.32 -13.63
C LEU A 131 0.24 -4.14 -12.60
N MET A 132 1.48 -4.48 -12.93
CA MET A 132 2.34 -5.31 -12.08
C MET A 132 3.31 -4.45 -11.30
N ALA A 133 3.43 -4.69 -9.99
CA ALA A 133 4.39 -4.01 -9.13
C ALA A 133 5.27 -5.04 -8.42
N LEU A 134 6.59 -4.80 -8.48
CA LEU A 134 7.60 -5.57 -7.77
C LEU A 134 8.20 -4.69 -6.67
N ASP A 135 7.99 -5.07 -5.41
CA ASP A 135 8.29 -4.28 -4.24
C ASP A 135 9.38 -4.89 -3.36
N GLU A 136 10.30 -4.04 -2.94
CA GLU A 136 11.20 -4.28 -1.81
C GLU A 136 10.85 -3.29 -0.70
N SER A 137 10.35 -3.79 0.43
CA SER A 137 9.85 -2.98 1.54
C SER A 137 10.72 -3.12 2.78
N HIS A 138 11.06 -1.99 3.41
CA HIS A 138 11.90 -1.90 4.60
C HIS A 138 11.15 -1.23 5.74
N TYR A 139 11.10 -1.88 6.90
CA TYR A 139 10.50 -1.35 8.11
C TYR A 139 11.08 -2.06 9.33
N PHE A 140 11.41 -1.31 10.37
CA PHE A 140 12.16 -1.82 11.54
C PHE A 140 13.44 -2.58 11.08
N ASP A 141 13.60 -3.83 11.48
CA ASP A 141 14.67 -4.74 11.08
C ASP A 141 14.25 -5.73 9.95
N VAL A 142 13.09 -5.50 9.33
CA VAL A 142 12.51 -6.38 8.31
C VAL A 142 12.73 -5.84 6.91
N THR A 143 13.07 -6.74 5.99
CA THR A 143 12.99 -6.52 4.53
C THR A 143 12.07 -7.57 3.94
N ASP A 144 10.99 -7.14 3.32
CA ASP A 144 10.02 -7.98 2.60
C ASP A 144 10.12 -7.74 1.09
N PHE A 145 9.90 -8.82 0.34
CA PHE A 145 9.75 -8.78 -1.11
C PHE A 145 8.35 -9.24 -1.49
N GLU A 146 7.71 -8.55 -2.43
CA GLU A 146 6.31 -8.77 -2.79
C GLU A 146 6.08 -8.49 -4.27
N LEU A 147 5.31 -9.36 -4.93
CA LEU A 147 4.76 -9.12 -6.25
C LEU A 147 3.27 -8.81 -6.11
N GLU A 148 2.85 -7.70 -6.68
CA GLU A 148 1.45 -7.26 -6.74
C GLU A 148 0.99 -7.21 -8.21
N LEU A 149 -0.28 -7.51 -8.44
CA LEU A 149 -0.96 -7.35 -9.73
C LEU A 149 -2.30 -6.67 -9.49
N GLU A 150 -2.44 -5.44 -9.99
CA GLU A 150 -3.71 -4.72 -10.00
C GLU A 150 -4.47 -5.07 -11.27
N VAL A 151 -5.74 -5.44 -11.12
CA VAL A 151 -6.60 -5.94 -12.20
C VAL A 151 -7.97 -5.27 -12.16
N THR A 152 -8.67 -5.31 -13.29
CA THR A 152 -10.07 -4.83 -13.39
C THR A 152 -11.11 -5.92 -13.17
N ASN A 153 -10.71 -7.19 -13.26
CA ASN A 153 -11.57 -8.35 -13.04
C ASN A 153 -10.86 -9.37 -12.15
N GLN A 154 -11.43 -9.65 -10.98
CA GLN A 154 -10.82 -10.52 -9.97
C GLN A 154 -10.64 -11.96 -10.44
N GLU A 155 -11.66 -12.55 -11.09
CA GLU A 155 -11.63 -13.97 -11.47
C GLU A 155 -10.56 -14.21 -12.55
N LYS A 156 -10.61 -13.42 -13.62
CA LYS A 156 -9.59 -13.47 -14.68
C LYS A 156 -8.21 -13.17 -14.15
N GLY A 157 -8.08 -12.09 -13.37
CA GLY A 157 -6.80 -11.67 -12.79
C GLY A 157 -6.19 -12.73 -11.89
N THR A 158 -7.01 -13.44 -11.09
CA THR A 158 -6.53 -14.54 -10.26
C THR A 158 -5.95 -15.68 -11.09
N ALA A 159 -6.65 -16.07 -12.17
CA ALA A 159 -6.15 -17.10 -13.08
C ALA A 159 -4.84 -16.69 -13.77
N ASP A 160 -4.79 -15.46 -14.27
CA ASP A 160 -3.60 -14.91 -14.94
C ASP A 160 -2.41 -14.79 -13.97
N PHE A 161 -2.65 -14.34 -12.73
CA PHE A 161 -1.61 -14.20 -11.72
C PHE A 161 -1.01 -15.56 -11.33
N LEU A 162 -1.86 -16.57 -11.10
CA LEU A 162 -1.39 -17.92 -10.77
C LEU A 162 -0.62 -18.55 -11.94
N ALA A 163 -1.08 -18.38 -13.19
CA ALA A 163 -0.36 -18.83 -14.38
C ALA A 163 1.00 -18.11 -14.54
N PHE A 164 1.06 -16.81 -14.20
CA PHE A 164 2.32 -16.08 -14.17
C PHE A 164 3.29 -16.66 -13.13
N LEU A 165 2.83 -16.90 -11.90
CA LEU A 165 3.68 -17.48 -10.85
C LEU A 165 4.20 -18.87 -11.23
N GLU A 166 3.34 -19.73 -11.79
CA GLU A 166 3.72 -21.06 -12.27
C GLU A 166 4.80 -20.99 -13.36
N LYS A 167 4.64 -20.06 -14.32
CA LYS A 167 5.62 -19.86 -15.41
C LYS A 167 7.03 -19.52 -14.89
N TYR A 168 7.13 -18.84 -13.75
CA TYR A 168 8.40 -18.41 -13.16
C TYR A 168 8.82 -19.29 -11.97
N ASP A 169 8.14 -20.43 -11.75
CA ASP A 169 8.41 -21.38 -10.64
C ASP A 169 8.34 -20.72 -9.26
N ILE A 170 7.38 -19.79 -9.09
CA ILE A 170 7.17 -19.06 -7.85
C ILE A 170 5.98 -19.65 -7.09
N GLU A 171 6.23 -20.10 -5.86
CA GLU A 171 5.20 -20.59 -4.97
C GLU A 171 4.33 -19.44 -4.47
N TYR A 172 3.00 -19.54 -4.68
CA TYR A 172 2.06 -18.55 -4.14
C TYR A 172 2.06 -18.56 -2.60
N GLN A 173 2.40 -17.43 -2.00
CA GLN A 173 2.37 -17.20 -0.56
C GLN A 173 1.40 -16.08 -0.24
N LYS A 174 0.26 -16.41 0.38
CA LYS A 174 -0.72 -15.41 0.79
C LYS A 174 -0.08 -14.34 1.68
N ALA A 175 -0.10 -13.10 1.22
CA ALA A 175 0.44 -11.95 1.93
C ALA A 175 -0.66 -11.20 2.68
N ALA A 176 -0.43 -10.91 3.97
CA ALA A 176 -1.16 -9.85 4.65
C ALA A 176 -0.74 -8.48 4.05
N SER A 177 -1.60 -7.46 4.18
CA SER A 177 -1.22 -6.12 3.68
C SER A 177 0.04 -5.59 4.37
N LYS A 178 0.79 -4.72 3.70
CA LYS A 178 2.00 -4.07 4.26
C LYS A 178 1.72 -3.42 5.62
N LEU A 179 0.55 -2.75 5.76
CA LEU A 179 0.13 -2.16 7.04
C LEU A 179 -0.03 -3.21 8.15
N VAL A 180 -0.65 -4.36 7.84
CA VAL A 180 -0.84 -5.43 8.85
C VAL A 180 0.50 -5.98 9.29
N ARG A 181 1.41 -6.31 8.36
CA ARG A 181 2.76 -6.77 8.68
C ARG A 181 3.55 -5.75 9.51
N PHE A 182 3.46 -4.47 9.13
CA PHE A 182 4.07 -3.36 9.87
C PHE A 182 3.56 -3.28 11.32
N ILE A 183 2.23 -3.35 11.54
CA ILE A 183 1.64 -3.28 12.88
C ILE A 183 2.01 -4.50 13.72
N GLU A 184 2.03 -5.69 13.12
CA GLU A 184 2.42 -6.92 13.81
C GLU A 184 3.88 -6.87 14.29
N LYS A 185 4.78 -6.32 13.47
CA LYS A 185 6.18 -6.14 13.86
C LYS A 185 6.30 -5.09 14.96
N ARG A 186 5.67 -3.92 14.81
CA ARG A 186 5.66 -2.85 15.81
C ARG A 186 5.23 -3.29 17.21
N LYS A 187 4.35 -4.28 17.32
CA LYS A 187 3.89 -4.81 18.61
C LYS A 187 4.91 -5.71 19.29
N LYS A 188 5.90 -6.19 18.56
CA LYS A 188 6.94 -7.11 19.06
C LYS A 188 8.22 -6.39 19.47
N ASP A 189 8.40 -5.17 18.97
CA ASP A 189 9.49 -4.26 19.30
C ASP A 189 9.08 -3.33 20.44
#